data_d91a1f57b442a3f11a12c70de874c06a
#
_entry.id   d91a1f57b442a3f11a12c70de874c06a
#
_cell.length_a   1.000
_cell.length_b   1.000
_cell.length_c   1.000
_cell.angle_alpha   90.00
_cell.angle_beta   90.00
_cell.angle_gamma   90.00
#
_symmetry.space_group_name_H-M   'P 1'
#
loop_
_entity.id
_entity.type
_entity.pdbx_description
1 polymer ?
#
loop_
_entity_poly.entity_id
_entity_poly.type
_entity_poly.pdbx_seq_one_letter_code
_entity_poly.pdbx_strand_id
1 'polypeptide(L)'
;MTVVIPTIHNAFEELRPSLESILACEPAELILVTTHDKRKELQKLADSLVFPKVRVLDTPIANKRLQVCEALPKVETPITIMADDDVTWPSTLMPWILAPFEDPEIGGVGTCQRVRREHDGSWSTKAWNWLGAAYIERRNFEISATHNIDGGTSCMSGRTGAYRSEILSSHDFLHGFKNEKWRKWILNADDDNFVTRWLVSHQWKTWIQYEKECEIETTLENSTKFLYQCSRWARSNWRSNWTSMVTERYIWK
;
A
#
# COMPACT_ATOMS: atom_id res chain seq x y z
N MET A 1 7.63 13.40 -5.99
CA MET A 1 6.88 12.59 -5.02
C MET A 1 7.83 11.85 -4.10
N THR A 2 7.40 11.51 -2.89
CA THR A 2 8.14 10.75 -1.89
C THR A 2 7.52 9.36 -1.74
N VAL A 3 8.34 8.33 -1.66
CA VAL A 3 7.88 6.96 -1.39
C VAL A 3 8.09 6.64 0.09
N VAL A 4 7.09 6.06 0.74
CA VAL A 4 7.13 5.64 2.15
C VAL A 4 6.93 4.14 2.23
N ILE A 5 7.89 3.42 2.81
CA ILE A 5 7.87 1.96 2.97
C ILE A 5 8.07 1.60 4.44
N PRO A 6 7.01 1.20 5.14
CA PRO A 6 7.12 0.57 6.45
C PRO A 6 7.60 -0.88 6.30
N THR A 7 8.61 -1.29 7.04
CA THR A 7 9.14 -2.65 7.02
C THR A 7 9.57 -3.13 8.39
N ILE A 8 9.39 -4.42 8.65
CA ILE A 8 9.87 -5.11 9.85
C ILE A 8 10.61 -6.41 9.47
N HIS A 9 11.09 -6.49 8.23
CA HIS A 9 11.75 -7.69 7.72
C HIS A 9 12.92 -8.13 8.61
N ASN A 10 13.21 -9.43 8.63
CA ASN A 10 14.31 -9.97 9.42
C ASN A 10 15.63 -10.04 8.64
N ALA A 11 15.54 -10.04 7.31
CA ALA A 11 16.69 -10.07 6.41
C ALA A 11 16.52 -8.96 5.36
N PHE A 12 16.98 -7.75 5.68
CA PHE A 12 16.76 -6.56 4.84
C PHE A 12 17.37 -6.67 3.44
N GLU A 13 18.40 -7.47 3.24
CA GLU A 13 18.96 -7.71 1.90
C GLU A 13 17.93 -8.31 0.92
N GLU A 14 16.92 -9.03 1.41
CA GLU A 14 15.84 -9.56 0.58
C GLU A 14 14.93 -8.47 0.02
N LEU A 15 14.94 -7.27 0.61
CA LEU A 15 14.20 -6.11 0.11
C LEU A 15 14.90 -5.41 -1.06
N ARG A 16 16.19 -5.65 -1.25
CA ARG A 16 17.01 -4.95 -2.25
C ARG A 16 16.38 -4.93 -3.64
N PRO A 17 15.89 -6.04 -4.21
CA PRO A 17 15.28 -6.02 -5.55
C PRO A 17 14.03 -5.12 -5.62
N SER A 18 13.21 -5.12 -4.57
CA SER A 18 12.03 -4.25 -4.46
C SER A 18 12.45 -2.78 -4.41
N LEU A 19 13.41 -2.44 -3.53
CA LEU A 19 13.91 -1.07 -3.39
C LEU A 19 14.57 -0.57 -4.66
N GLU A 20 15.39 -1.38 -5.32
CA GLU A 20 16.05 -1.01 -6.58
C GLU A 20 15.02 -0.77 -7.70
N SER A 21 13.95 -1.57 -7.78
CA SER A 21 12.86 -1.33 -8.74
C SER A 21 12.15 -0.01 -8.51
N ILE A 22 11.94 0.36 -7.25
CA ILE A 22 11.34 1.64 -6.85
C ILE A 22 12.27 2.81 -7.16
N LEU A 23 13.56 2.67 -6.85
CA LEU A 23 14.56 3.70 -7.12
C LEU A 23 14.82 3.91 -8.62
N ALA A 24 14.66 2.86 -9.44
CA ALA A 24 14.72 2.96 -10.89
C ALA A 24 13.61 3.85 -11.48
N CYS A 25 12.54 4.10 -10.73
CA CYS A 25 11.48 5.06 -11.08
C CYS A 25 11.80 6.52 -10.65
N GLU A 26 12.99 6.79 -10.14
CA GLU A 26 13.52 8.12 -9.79
C GLU A 26 12.60 8.94 -8.85
N PRO A 27 12.19 8.41 -7.67
CA PRO A 27 11.46 9.21 -6.71
C PRO A 27 12.28 10.41 -6.23
N ALA A 28 11.63 11.49 -5.80
CA ALA A 28 12.35 12.61 -5.19
C ALA A 28 13.00 12.21 -3.85
N GLU A 29 12.38 11.26 -3.13
CA GLU A 29 12.87 10.74 -1.87
C GLU A 29 12.26 9.36 -1.58
N LEU A 30 13.03 8.49 -0.91
CA LEU A 30 12.57 7.22 -0.35
C LEU A 30 12.71 7.27 1.19
N ILE A 31 11.61 7.07 1.90
CA ILE A 31 11.58 6.98 3.37
C ILE A 31 11.28 5.53 3.78
N LEU A 32 12.26 4.89 4.41
CA LEU A 32 12.11 3.56 4.99
C LEU A 32 11.83 3.70 6.49
N VAL A 33 10.82 2.99 7.00
CA VAL A 33 10.47 3.06 8.43
C VAL A 33 10.45 1.66 9.03
N THR A 34 11.21 1.49 10.13
CA THR A 34 11.30 0.20 10.82
C THR A 34 11.14 0.36 12.35
N THR A 35 11.55 -0.61 13.13
CA THR A 35 11.59 -0.54 14.59
C THR A 35 12.97 -0.11 15.09
N HIS A 36 13.05 0.47 16.30
CA HIS A 36 14.30 0.97 16.88
C HIS A 36 15.44 -0.07 16.86
N ASP A 37 15.11 -1.32 17.18
CA ASP A 37 16.07 -2.44 17.24
C ASP A 37 16.65 -2.77 15.85
N LYS A 38 15.90 -2.58 14.77
CA LYS A 38 16.29 -2.91 13.39
C LYS A 38 16.86 -1.73 12.59
N ARG A 39 16.79 -0.51 13.12
CA ARG A 39 17.20 0.71 12.41
C ARG A 39 18.62 0.64 11.87
N LYS A 40 19.58 0.17 12.67
CA LYS A 40 21.00 0.13 12.27
C LYS A 40 21.24 -0.80 11.08
N GLU A 41 20.53 -1.90 11.02
CA GLU A 41 20.62 -2.86 9.93
C GLU A 41 19.99 -2.32 8.64
N LEU A 42 18.79 -1.75 8.74
CA LEU A 42 18.13 -1.11 7.61
C LEU A 42 18.93 0.10 7.09
N GLN A 43 19.61 0.85 7.97
CA GLN A 43 20.47 1.96 7.57
C GLN A 43 21.65 1.46 6.73
N LYS A 44 22.28 0.32 7.06
CA LYS A 44 23.36 -0.26 6.26
C LYS A 44 22.89 -0.62 4.85
N LEU A 45 21.68 -1.18 4.72
CA LEU A 45 21.10 -1.43 3.41
C LEU A 45 20.88 -0.09 2.66
N ALA A 46 20.25 0.89 3.31
CA ALA A 46 19.98 2.20 2.72
C ALA A 46 21.26 2.90 2.23
N ASP A 47 22.33 2.86 3.04
CA ASP A 47 23.64 3.45 2.68
C ASP A 47 24.33 2.74 1.50
N SER A 48 23.97 1.50 1.22
CA SER A 48 24.47 0.71 0.09
C SER A 48 23.69 0.93 -1.21
N LEU A 49 22.52 1.56 -1.14
CA LEU A 49 21.72 1.89 -2.34
C LEU A 49 22.30 3.12 -3.02
N VAL A 50 22.48 3.04 -4.35
CA VAL A 50 22.99 4.14 -5.15
C VAL A 50 21.85 5.13 -5.43
N PHE A 51 21.46 5.89 -4.40
CA PHE A 51 20.41 6.91 -4.54
C PHE A 51 20.61 8.07 -3.54
N PRO A 52 20.48 9.34 -3.98
CA PRO A 52 20.91 10.48 -3.17
C PRO A 52 20.00 10.80 -1.95
N LYS A 53 18.76 10.33 -1.96
CA LYS A 53 17.78 10.67 -0.92
C LYS A 53 17.03 9.43 -0.40
N VAL A 54 17.75 8.60 0.34
CA VAL A 54 17.15 7.53 1.15
C VAL A 54 17.23 7.92 2.62
N ARG A 55 16.11 7.97 3.29
CA ARG A 55 16.02 8.31 4.72
C ARG A 55 15.45 7.13 5.51
N VAL A 56 16.09 6.78 6.62
CA VAL A 56 15.62 5.73 7.53
C VAL A 56 15.07 6.34 8.81
N LEU A 57 13.81 6.01 9.11
CA LEU A 57 13.12 6.38 10.34
C LEU A 57 12.79 5.13 11.15
N ASP A 58 12.42 5.32 12.41
CA ASP A 58 12.10 4.21 13.30
C ASP A 58 11.01 4.53 14.31
N THR A 59 10.34 3.49 14.77
CA THR A 59 9.28 3.52 15.79
C THR A 59 9.57 2.54 16.91
N PRO A 60 9.04 2.78 18.14
CA PRO A 60 9.26 1.89 19.27
C PRO A 60 8.72 0.47 19.09
N ILE A 61 7.64 0.33 18.32
CA ILE A 61 6.93 -0.94 18.14
C ILE A 61 6.65 -1.23 16.68
N ALA A 62 6.59 -2.50 16.33
CA ALA A 62 6.22 -2.98 15.00
C ALA A 62 4.70 -2.76 14.77
N ASN A 63 4.38 -1.67 14.09
CA ASN A 63 3.00 -1.33 13.73
C ASN A 63 3.02 -0.47 12.45
N LYS A 64 2.49 -1.00 11.36
CA LYS A 64 2.51 -0.34 10.04
C LYS A 64 1.93 1.06 10.09
N ARG A 65 0.80 1.26 10.80
CA ARG A 65 0.16 2.58 10.90
C ARG A 65 1.03 3.59 11.65
N LEU A 66 1.69 3.16 12.74
CA LEU A 66 2.61 4.03 13.46
C LEU A 66 3.83 4.39 12.64
N GLN A 67 4.40 3.40 11.91
CA GLN A 67 5.54 3.61 11.02
C GLN A 67 5.19 4.62 9.91
N VAL A 68 4.02 4.48 9.28
CA VAL A 68 3.53 5.43 8.28
C VAL A 68 3.33 6.82 8.90
N CYS A 69 2.68 6.93 10.06
CA CYS A 69 2.47 8.20 10.77
C CYS A 69 3.79 8.89 11.18
N GLU A 70 4.88 8.15 11.35
CA GLU A 70 6.21 8.73 11.63
C GLU A 70 6.81 9.39 10.39
N ALA A 71 6.51 8.86 9.20
CA ALA A 71 7.04 9.37 7.93
C ALA A 71 6.23 10.53 7.36
N LEU A 72 4.90 10.43 7.37
CA LEU A 72 4.01 11.35 6.64
C LEU A 72 4.24 12.84 6.96
N PRO A 73 4.43 13.28 8.22
CA PRO A 73 4.70 14.68 8.53
C PRO A 73 6.05 15.20 8.00
N LYS A 74 6.92 14.30 7.55
CA LYS A 74 8.27 14.63 7.06
C LYS A 74 8.36 14.63 5.54
N VAL A 75 7.25 14.36 4.86
CA VAL A 75 7.15 14.40 3.39
C VAL A 75 6.98 15.83 2.94
N GLU A 76 7.83 16.27 2.00
CA GLU A 76 7.83 17.64 1.47
C GLU A 76 7.27 17.71 0.04
N THR A 77 7.07 16.58 -0.62
CA THR A 77 6.57 16.55 -2.00
C THR A 77 5.05 16.57 -2.06
N PRO A 78 4.44 17.08 -3.16
CA PRO A 78 2.98 17.14 -3.29
C PRO A 78 2.27 15.79 -3.25
N ILE A 79 2.95 14.73 -3.72
CA ILE A 79 2.41 13.36 -3.77
C ILE A 79 3.26 12.43 -2.92
N THR A 80 2.59 11.65 -2.08
CA THR A 80 3.16 10.54 -1.31
C THR A 80 2.71 9.22 -1.91
N ILE A 81 3.64 8.31 -2.15
CA ILE A 81 3.31 6.92 -2.49
C ILE A 81 3.60 6.05 -1.26
N MET A 82 2.58 5.37 -0.76
CA MET A 82 2.75 4.31 0.23
C MET A 82 2.91 2.99 -0.49
N ALA A 83 3.96 2.24 -0.16
CA ALA A 83 4.22 0.92 -0.75
C ALA A 83 4.54 -0.12 0.33
N ASP A 84 4.15 -1.37 0.09
CA ASP A 84 4.61 -2.50 0.87
C ASP A 84 6.07 -2.84 0.50
N ASP A 85 6.74 -3.57 1.34
CA ASP A 85 8.17 -3.92 1.17
C ASP A 85 8.41 -5.14 0.27
N ASP A 86 7.36 -5.79 -0.19
CA ASP A 86 7.38 -6.99 -1.06
C ASP A 86 6.92 -6.72 -2.51
N VAL A 87 6.90 -5.46 -2.93
CA VAL A 87 6.45 -5.07 -4.28
C VAL A 87 7.62 -4.78 -5.21
N THR A 88 7.44 -5.05 -6.49
CA THR A 88 8.36 -4.66 -7.55
C THR A 88 7.62 -3.78 -8.55
N TRP A 89 8.18 -2.63 -8.86
CA TRP A 89 7.58 -1.67 -9.77
C TRP A 89 8.12 -1.82 -11.20
N PRO A 90 7.25 -1.71 -12.22
CA PRO A 90 7.72 -1.52 -13.58
C PRO A 90 8.35 -0.11 -13.72
N SER A 91 9.39 0.01 -14.53
CA SER A 91 10.06 1.30 -14.77
C SER A 91 9.14 2.37 -15.37
N THR A 92 8.03 1.96 -15.93
CA THR A 92 6.99 2.80 -16.53
C THR A 92 5.96 3.32 -15.53
N LEU A 93 5.98 2.89 -14.27
CA LEU A 93 4.93 3.19 -13.29
C LEU A 93 4.69 4.69 -13.10
N MET A 94 5.77 5.47 -13.03
CA MET A 94 5.71 6.84 -12.53
C MET A 94 4.78 7.77 -13.32
N PRO A 95 4.92 7.90 -14.65
CA PRO A 95 4.02 8.79 -15.40
C PRO A 95 2.55 8.37 -15.30
N TRP A 96 2.28 7.07 -15.23
CA TRP A 96 0.92 6.55 -15.16
C TRP A 96 0.25 6.78 -13.79
N ILE A 97 0.98 6.56 -12.70
CA ILE A 97 0.42 6.73 -11.35
C ILE A 97 0.24 8.21 -10.99
N LEU A 98 1.00 9.11 -11.61
CA LEU A 98 0.94 10.53 -11.34
C LEU A 98 -0.06 11.27 -12.24
N ALA A 99 -0.30 10.81 -13.48
CA ALA A 99 -1.18 11.49 -14.43
C ALA A 99 -2.60 11.80 -13.89
N PRO A 100 -3.28 10.92 -13.14
CA PRO A 100 -4.61 11.24 -12.64
C PRO A 100 -4.66 12.46 -11.71
N PHE A 101 -3.55 12.82 -11.05
CA PHE A 101 -3.50 13.99 -10.16
C PHE A 101 -3.53 15.34 -10.88
N GLU A 102 -3.54 15.36 -12.22
CA GLU A 102 -3.87 16.56 -13.00
C GLU A 102 -5.32 17.00 -12.74
N ASP A 103 -6.22 16.07 -12.42
CA ASP A 103 -7.54 16.40 -11.86
C ASP A 103 -7.38 16.75 -10.36
N PRO A 104 -7.67 17.99 -9.95
CA PRO A 104 -7.53 18.43 -8.56
C PRO A 104 -8.47 17.71 -7.59
N GLU A 105 -9.52 17.06 -8.07
CA GLU A 105 -10.48 16.33 -7.24
C GLU A 105 -10.00 14.91 -6.89
N ILE A 106 -8.98 14.39 -7.58
CA ILE A 106 -8.41 13.08 -7.28
C ILE A 106 -7.48 13.17 -6.08
N GLY A 107 -7.87 12.51 -5.00
CA GLY A 107 -7.10 12.43 -3.75
C GLY A 107 -6.20 11.22 -3.66
N GLY A 108 -6.49 10.14 -4.41
CA GLY A 108 -5.72 8.90 -4.37
C GLY A 108 -5.80 8.07 -5.65
N VAL A 109 -4.69 7.41 -5.98
CA VAL A 109 -4.52 6.56 -7.16
C VAL A 109 -3.99 5.20 -6.75
N GLY A 110 -4.73 4.14 -7.08
CA GLY A 110 -4.32 2.75 -6.92
C GLY A 110 -3.84 2.13 -8.23
N THR A 111 -3.17 0.99 -8.14
CA THR A 111 -2.63 0.24 -9.29
C THR A 111 -3.20 -1.16 -9.36
N CYS A 112 -3.20 -1.77 -10.56
CA CYS A 112 -3.39 -3.20 -10.72
C CYS A 112 -2.13 -3.95 -10.25
N GLN A 113 -2.30 -5.23 -9.96
CA GLN A 113 -1.28 -6.05 -9.30
C GLN A 113 -1.16 -7.40 -9.98
N ARG A 114 0.06 -7.91 -10.08
CA ARG A 114 0.35 -9.26 -10.54
C ARG A 114 1.12 -10.02 -9.48
N VAL A 115 0.78 -11.28 -9.28
CA VAL A 115 1.56 -12.16 -8.41
C VAL A 115 2.76 -12.71 -9.16
N ARG A 116 3.96 -12.58 -8.56
CA ARG A 116 5.18 -13.21 -9.08
C ARG A 116 4.98 -14.71 -9.21
N ARG A 117 5.21 -15.21 -10.42
CA ARG A 117 4.98 -16.64 -10.70
C ARG A 117 6.16 -17.47 -10.20
N GLU A 118 5.82 -18.55 -9.48
CA GLU A 118 6.80 -19.51 -9.00
C GLU A 118 7.04 -20.58 -10.07
N HIS A 119 8.23 -20.60 -10.63
CA HIS A 119 8.63 -21.56 -11.67
C HIS A 119 9.38 -22.77 -11.10
N ASP A 120 10.08 -22.52 -9.99
CA ASP A 120 10.89 -23.51 -9.28
C ASP A 120 10.18 -23.99 -8.02
N GLY A 121 10.13 -25.13 -7.62
CA GLY A 121 9.42 -25.57 -6.44
C GLY A 121 8.49 -26.76 -6.69
N SER A 122 7.93 -27.28 -5.62
CA SER A 122 7.04 -28.43 -5.65
C SER A 122 5.74 -28.11 -6.40
N TRP A 123 5.06 -29.16 -6.88
CA TRP A 123 3.73 -29.01 -7.47
C TRP A 123 2.75 -28.30 -6.53
N SER A 124 2.81 -28.60 -5.23
CA SER A 124 1.98 -27.96 -4.21
C SER A 124 2.26 -26.45 -4.13
N THR A 125 3.52 -26.04 -4.12
CA THR A 125 3.94 -24.61 -4.10
C THR A 125 3.40 -23.89 -5.33
N LYS A 126 3.53 -24.49 -6.52
CA LYS A 126 3.02 -23.95 -7.78
C LYS A 126 1.49 -23.83 -7.79
N ALA A 127 0.78 -24.81 -7.22
CA ALA A 127 -0.67 -24.79 -7.12
C ALA A 127 -1.15 -23.64 -6.20
N TRP A 128 -0.51 -23.45 -5.05
CA TRP A 128 -0.82 -22.31 -4.15
C TRP A 128 -0.50 -20.95 -4.79
N ASN A 129 0.63 -20.85 -5.48
CA ASN A 129 0.99 -19.63 -6.22
C ASN A 129 -0.06 -19.33 -7.31
N TRP A 130 -0.52 -20.34 -8.04
CA TRP A 130 -1.57 -20.17 -9.04
C TRP A 130 -2.90 -19.70 -8.42
N LEU A 131 -3.31 -20.29 -7.30
CA LEU A 131 -4.51 -19.84 -6.56
C LEU A 131 -4.39 -18.39 -6.10
N GLY A 132 -3.22 -18.02 -5.60
CA GLY A 132 -2.92 -16.64 -5.22
C GLY A 132 -3.02 -15.67 -6.39
N ALA A 133 -2.45 -16.05 -7.55
CA ALA A 133 -2.52 -15.25 -8.77
C ALA A 133 -3.97 -15.08 -9.25
N ALA A 134 -4.75 -16.17 -9.28
CA ALA A 134 -6.16 -16.12 -9.68
C ALA A 134 -6.99 -15.24 -8.72
N TYR A 135 -6.68 -15.26 -7.42
CA TYR A 135 -7.34 -14.42 -6.43
C TYR A 135 -7.07 -12.93 -6.67
N ILE A 136 -5.81 -12.55 -6.94
CA ILE A 136 -5.45 -11.16 -7.20
C ILE A 136 -6.03 -10.69 -8.54
N GLU A 137 -6.03 -11.54 -9.58
CA GLU A 137 -6.61 -11.22 -10.89
C GLU A 137 -8.12 -10.96 -10.79
N ARG A 138 -8.83 -11.81 -10.04
CA ARG A 138 -10.24 -11.57 -9.73
C ARG A 138 -10.45 -10.22 -9.04
N ARG A 139 -9.58 -9.88 -8.07
CA ARG A 139 -9.67 -8.61 -7.36
C ARG A 139 -9.38 -7.42 -8.28
N ASN A 140 -8.38 -7.51 -9.15
CA ASN A 140 -8.11 -6.47 -10.16
C ASN A 140 -9.37 -6.23 -11.01
N PHE A 141 -9.99 -7.29 -11.51
CA PHE A 141 -11.21 -7.21 -12.29
C PHE A 141 -12.36 -6.54 -11.51
N GLU A 142 -12.61 -6.97 -10.28
CA GLU A 142 -13.67 -6.39 -9.44
C GLU A 142 -13.47 -4.89 -9.21
N ILE A 143 -12.26 -4.48 -8.84
CA ILE A 143 -11.95 -3.07 -8.55
C ILE A 143 -12.04 -2.23 -9.83
N SER A 144 -11.49 -2.72 -10.94
CA SER A 144 -11.60 -2.03 -12.23
C SER A 144 -13.04 -1.91 -12.71
N ALA A 145 -13.84 -2.98 -12.58
CA ALA A 145 -15.25 -2.96 -12.98
C ALA A 145 -16.05 -1.94 -12.16
N THR A 146 -15.94 -1.93 -10.84
CA THR A 146 -16.64 -0.97 -9.99
C THR A 146 -16.19 0.46 -10.28
N HIS A 147 -14.88 0.69 -10.41
CA HIS A 147 -14.35 2.01 -10.74
C HIS A 147 -14.90 2.55 -12.07
N ASN A 148 -14.98 1.71 -13.10
CA ASN A 148 -15.51 2.13 -14.41
C ASN A 148 -17.05 2.30 -14.45
N ILE A 149 -17.77 1.72 -13.48
CA ILE A 149 -19.24 1.86 -13.41
C ILE A 149 -19.63 3.17 -12.72
N ASP A 150 -19.04 3.48 -11.58
CA ASP A 150 -19.46 4.59 -10.72
C ASP A 150 -18.29 5.45 -10.15
N GLY A 151 -17.05 5.17 -10.55
CA GLY A 151 -15.85 5.83 -10.04
C GLY A 151 -15.44 5.39 -8.62
N GLY A 152 -16.21 4.49 -8.02
CA GLY A 152 -15.96 4.01 -6.66
C GLY A 152 -14.99 2.84 -6.59
N THR A 153 -14.40 2.66 -5.42
CA THR A 153 -13.65 1.46 -5.07
C THR A 153 -13.87 1.10 -3.62
N SER A 154 -14.06 -0.17 -3.35
CA SER A 154 -14.23 -0.67 -1.97
C SER A 154 -12.95 -0.54 -1.15
N CYS A 155 -11.80 -0.68 -1.79
CA CYS A 155 -10.50 -0.59 -1.15
C CYS A 155 -9.39 -0.48 -2.21
N MET A 156 -8.65 0.61 -2.22
CA MET A 156 -7.39 0.72 -2.93
C MET A 156 -6.36 -0.15 -2.20
N SER A 157 -5.59 -0.93 -2.96
CA SER A 157 -4.62 -1.82 -2.33
C SER A 157 -3.49 -1.06 -1.63
N GLY A 158 -3.15 -1.47 -0.41
CA GLY A 158 -2.01 -0.94 0.33
C GLY A 158 -0.64 -1.33 -0.22
N ARG A 159 -0.58 -2.19 -1.27
CA ARG A 159 0.69 -2.60 -1.88
C ARG A 159 1.41 -1.47 -2.60
N THR A 160 0.65 -0.64 -3.31
CA THR A 160 1.16 0.61 -3.89
C THR A 160 -0.03 1.52 -4.12
N GLY A 161 -0.03 2.67 -3.48
CA GLY A 161 -1.04 3.69 -3.66
C GLY A 161 -0.42 5.08 -3.53
N ALA A 162 -0.76 5.95 -4.48
CA ALA A 162 -0.34 7.35 -4.48
C ALA A 162 -1.44 8.24 -3.93
N TYR A 163 -1.09 9.27 -3.18
CA TYR A 163 -2.03 10.16 -2.49
C TYR A 163 -1.50 11.58 -2.46
N ARG A 164 -2.39 12.58 -2.41
CA ARG A 164 -1.96 13.95 -2.11
C ARG A 164 -1.38 14.01 -0.71
N SER A 165 -0.17 14.52 -0.59
CA SER A 165 0.54 14.59 0.69
C SER A 165 -0.20 15.45 1.71
N GLU A 166 -0.87 16.50 1.27
CA GLU A 166 -1.69 17.38 2.13
C GLU A 166 -2.83 16.61 2.85
N ILE A 167 -3.40 15.59 2.21
CA ILE A 167 -4.44 14.75 2.83
C ILE A 167 -3.82 13.92 3.94
N LEU A 168 -2.74 13.19 3.61
CA LEU A 168 -2.11 12.23 4.51
C LEU A 168 -1.38 12.89 5.69
N SER A 169 -0.86 14.11 5.51
CA SER A 169 -0.16 14.87 6.56
C SER A 169 -1.11 15.69 7.44
N SER A 170 -2.40 15.76 7.12
CA SER A 170 -3.37 16.48 7.92
C SER A 170 -3.49 15.89 9.33
N HIS A 171 -3.64 16.77 10.34
CA HIS A 171 -3.77 16.34 11.74
C HIS A 171 -4.91 15.32 11.93
N ASP A 172 -6.05 15.58 11.31
CA ASP A 172 -7.24 14.75 11.48
C ASP A 172 -7.07 13.38 10.84
N PHE A 173 -6.42 13.31 9.64
CA PHE A 173 -6.07 12.04 9.04
C PHE A 173 -5.12 11.24 9.93
N LEU A 174 -4.01 11.84 10.36
CA LEU A 174 -3.00 11.17 11.20
C LEU A 174 -3.60 10.68 12.52
N HIS A 175 -4.45 11.50 13.15
CA HIS A 175 -5.14 11.12 14.38
C HIS A 175 -6.10 9.95 14.15
N GLY A 176 -6.94 10.01 13.12
CA GLY A 176 -7.89 8.95 12.78
C GLY A 176 -7.19 7.65 12.38
N PHE A 177 -6.15 7.75 11.52
CA PHE A 177 -5.38 6.61 11.03
C PHE A 177 -4.67 5.84 12.14
N LYS A 178 -4.07 6.57 13.08
CA LYS A 178 -3.36 5.99 14.23
C LYS A 178 -4.29 5.37 15.28
N ASN A 179 -5.48 5.95 15.46
CA ASN A 179 -6.38 5.62 16.58
C ASN A 179 -7.65 4.90 16.15
N GLU A 180 -7.74 4.43 14.91
CA GLU A 180 -8.91 3.71 14.44
C GLU A 180 -9.22 2.49 15.31
N LYS A 181 -10.50 2.32 15.68
CA LYS A 181 -10.95 1.25 16.54
C LYS A 181 -12.09 0.45 15.93
N TRP A 182 -12.07 -0.83 16.17
CA TRP A 182 -13.23 -1.68 16.03
C TRP A 182 -13.75 -2.07 17.42
N ARG A 183 -14.88 -1.52 17.80
CA ARG A 183 -15.38 -1.60 19.18
C ARG A 183 -14.33 -1.05 20.17
N LYS A 184 -13.81 -1.88 21.08
CA LYS A 184 -12.78 -1.50 22.08
C LYS A 184 -11.33 -1.72 21.59
N TRP A 185 -11.11 -2.31 20.40
CA TRP A 185 -9.80 -2.71 19.93
C TRP A 185 -9.25 -1.70 18.93
N ILE A 186 -8.01 -1.27 19.15
CA ILE A 186 -7.25 -0.46 18.17
C ILE A 186 -6.87 -1.37 17.01
N LEU A 187 -7.06 -0.89 15.78
CA LEU A 187 -6.70 -1.62 14.57
C LEU A 187 -5.24 -1.35 14.20
N ASN A 188 -4.46 -2.42 14.06
CA ASN A 188 -3.07 -2.36 13.62
C ASN A 188 -2.91 -2.69 12.12
N ALA A 189 -3.90 -3.37 11.55
CA ALA A 189 -4.00 -3.71 10.14
C ALA A 189 -5.08 -2.85 9.45
N ASP A 190 -5.36 -3.16 8.18
CA ASP A 190 -6.44 -2.55 7.38
C ASP A 190 -6.20 -1.05 7.13
N ASP A 191 -4.95 -0.67 6.97
CA ASP A 191 -4.51 0.68 6.65
C ASP A 191 -5.09 1.16 5.31
N ASP A 192 -5.07 0.33 4.29
CA ASP A 192 -5.63 0.56 2.96
C ASP A 192 -7.14 0.83 2.97
N ASN A 193 -7.87 0.07 3.76
CA ASN A 193 -9.30 0.28 3.97
C ASN A 193 -9.60 1.62 4.63
N PHE A 194 -8.80 2.01 5.64
CA PHE A 194 -8.98 3.30 6.29
C PHE A 194 -8.75 4.45 5.30
N VAL A 195 -7.62 4.43 4.57
CA VAL A 195 -7.29 5.50 3.61
C VAL A 195 -8.38 5.63 2.56
N THR A 196 -8.85 4.51 2.01
CA THR A 196 -9.93 4.53 1.00
C THR A 196 -11.21 5.16 1.56
N ARG A 197 -11.65 4.76 2.75
CA ARG A 197 -12.82 5.37 3.39
C ARG A 197 -12.63 6.85 3.69
N TRP A 198 -11.43 7.23 4.15
CA TRP A 198 -11.11 8.62 4.42
C TRP A 198 -11.31 9.48 3.18
N LEU A 199 -10.72 9.08 2.06
CA LEU A 199 -10.86 9.81 0.80
C LEU A 199 -12.33 9.97 0.41
N VAL A 200 -13.08 8.87 0.34
CA VAL A 200 -14.48 8.90 -0.08
C VAL A 200 -15.36 9.72 0.90
N SER A 201 -15.15 9.57 2.20
CA SER A 201 -15.93 10.31 3.21
C SER A 201 -15.64 11.82 3.20
N HIS A 202 -14.50 12.24 2.69
CA HIS A 202 -14.12 13.63 2.50
C HIS A 202 -14.31 14.13 1.06
N GLN A 203 -15.09 13.38 0.26
CA GLN A 203 -15.47 13.73 -1.11
C GLN A 203 -14.30 13.79 -2.11
N TRP A 204 -13.16 13.19 -1.79
CA TRP A 204 -12.10 13.00 -2.75
C TRP A 204 -12.44 11.88 -3.72
N LYS A 205 -12.21 12.11 -4.99
CA LYS A 205 -12.26 11.05 -6.01
C LYS A 205 -11.04 10.15 -5.89
N THR A 206 -11.23 8.90 -6.27
CA THR A 206 -10.16 7.91 -6.38
C THR A 206 -10.01 7.49 -7.83
N TRP A 207 -8.83 7.06 -8.21
CA TRP A 207 -8.54 6.53 -9.54
C TRP A 207 -7.84 5.19 -9.44
N ILE A 208 -8.14 4.28 -10.36
CA ILE A 208 -7.46 2.97 -10.45
C ILE A 208 -6.80 2.87 -11.83
N GLN A 209 -5.48 2.81 -11.83
CA GLN A 209 -4.71 2.54 -13.03
C GLN A 209 -4.67 1.04 -13.29
N TYR A 210 -5.24 0.65 -14.42
CA TYR A 210 -5.39 -0.74 -14.81
C TYR A 210 -4.48 -1.17 -15.97
N GLU A 211 -3.74 -0.24 -16.54
CA GLU A 211 -2.84 -0.48 -17.66
C GLU A 211 -1.60 -1.29 -17.23
N LYS A 212 -1.05 -2.08 -18.16
CA LYS A 212 0.13 -2.91 -17.88
C LYS A 212 1.36 -2.12 -17.47
N GLU A 213 1.46 -0.89 -17.93
CA GLU A 213 2.54 0.04 -17.61
C GLU A 213 2.62 0.40 -16.14
N CYS A 214 1.53 0.22 -15.40
CA CYS A 214 1.46 0.43 -13.96
C CYS A 214 1.11 -0.84 -13.16
N GLU A 215 1.17 -2.01 -13.79
CA GLU A 215 0.98 -3.30 -13.12
C GLU A 215 2.18 -3.61 -12.23
N ILE A 216 2.02 -3.47 -10.92
CA ILE A 216 3.04 -3.83 -9.95
C ILE A 216 3.08 -5.34 -9.72
N GLU A 217 4.26 -5.87 -9.40
CA GLU A 217 4.42 -7.27 -9.01
C GLU A 217 4.51 -7.39 -7.49
N THR A 218 3.89 -8.40 -6.91
CA THR A 218 3.89 -8.70 -5.48
C THR A 218 4.04 -10.19 -5.23
N THR A 219 4.32 -10.56 -3.99
CA THR A 219 4.39 -11.96 -3.55
C THR A 219 3.19 -12.32 -2.67
N LEU A 220 2.85 -13.60 -2.62
CA LEU A 220 1.85 -14.15 -1.72
C LEU A 220 2.38 -15.42 -1.08
N GLU A 221 1.70 -15.88 -0.03
CA GLU A 221 2.02 -17.15 0.62
C GLU A 221 1.76 -18.33 -0.31
N ASN A 222 2.81 -19.09 -0.62
CA ASN A 222 2.75 -20.26 -1.51
C ASN A 222 2.50 -21.56 -0.74
N SER A 223 1.60 -21.51 0.25
CA SER A 223 1.25 -22.64 1.11
C SER A 223 -0.17 -22.48 1.67
N THR A 224 -0.60 -23.41 2.52
CA THR A 224 -1.88 -23.30 3.27
C THR A 224 -2.01 -22.00 4.07
N LYS A 225 -0.92 -21.32 4.38
CA LYS A 225 -0.94 -20.00 5.02
C LYS A 225 -1.68 -18.95 4.18
N PHE A 226 -1.76 -19.13 2.85
CA PHE A 226 -2.56 -18.31 1.97
C PHE A 226 -4.04 -18.21 2.41
N LEU A 227 -4.61 -19.30 2.93
CA LEU A 227 -5.99 -19.29 3.45
C LEU A 227 -6.14 -18.36 4.67
N TYR A 228 -5.14 -18.31 5.55
CA TYR A 228 -5.15 -17.34 6.67
C TYR A 228 -5.03 -15.91 6.17
N GLN A 229 -4.24 -15.68 5.13
CA GLN A 229 -4.12 -14.37 4.49
C GLN A 229 -5.48 -13.94 3.89
N CYS A 230 -6.15 -14.82 3.14
CA CYS A 230 -7.50 -14.57 2.61
C CYS A 230 -8.53 -14.30 3.71
N SER A 231 -8.51 -15.07 4.79
CA SER A 231 -9.41 -14.88 5.94
C SER A 231 -9.18 -13.53 6.63
N ARG A 232 -7.92 -13.09 6.73
CA ARG A 232 -7.56 -11.75 7.24
C ARG A 232 -8.15 -10.66 6.36
N TRP A 233 -7.98 -10.74 5.03
CA TRP A 233 -8.53 -9.77 4.07
C TRP A 233 -10.05 -9.74 4.07
N ALA A 234 -10.71 -10.90 4.09
CA ALA A 234 -12.16 -10.98 4.15
C ALA A 234 -12.71 -10.29 5.41
N ARG A 235 -12.08 -10.55 6.56
CA ARG A 235 -12.45 -9.94 7.84
C ARG A 235 -12.23 -8.43 7.86
N SER A 236 -11.16 -7.96 7.24
CA SER A 236 -10.81 -6.56 7.04
C SER A 236 -11.86 -5.84 6.22
N ASN A 237 -12.16 -6.36 5.04
CA ASN A 237 -13.17 -5.80 4.14
C ASN A 237 -14.57 -5.78 4.78
N TRP A 238 -14.95 -6.83 5.50
CA TRP A 238 -16.23 -6.88 6.24
C TRP A 238 -16.34 -5.75 7.27
N ARG A 239 -15.30 -5.53 8.07
CA ARG A 239 -15.28 -4.43 9.04
C ARG A 239 -15.38 -3.08 8.35
N SER A 240 -14.58 -2.88 7.31
CA SER A 240 -14.56 -1.65 6.54
C SER A 240 -15.93 -1.34 5.95
N ASN A 241 -16.54 -2.31 5.27
CA ASN A 241 -17.86 -2.15 4.68
C ASN A 241 -18.93 -1.87 5.74
N TRP A 242 -18.90 -2.57 6.88
CA TRP A 242 -19.80 -2.27 7.99
C TRP A 242 -19.62 -0.83 8.49
N THR A 243 -18.39 -0.37 8.66
CA THR A 243 -18.10 1.00 9.09
C THR A 243 -18.68 2.00 8.11
N SER A 244 -18.44 1.82 6.79
CA SER A 244 -18.97 2.68 5.75
C SER A 244 -20.50 2.75 5.70
N MET A 245 -21.16 1.57 5.80
CA MET A 245 -22.60 1.47 5.64
C MET A 245 -23.39 1.84 6.90
N VAL A 246 -22.88 1.47 8.07
CA VAL A 246 -23.66 1.51 9.33
C VAL A 246 -23.18 2.58 10.30
N THR A 247 -21.84 2.72 10.45
CA THR A 247 -21.27 3.62 11.45
C THR A 247 -21.11 5.05 10.88
N GLU A 248 -20.40 5.19 9.78
CA GLU A 248 -20.10 6.50 9.15
C GLU A 248 -21.22 6.93 8.20
N ARG A 249 -21.86 5.97 7.54
CA ARG A 249 -23.04 6.15 6.67
C ARG A 249 -22.84 7.09 5.48
N TYR A 250 -21.62 7.43 5.11
CA TYR A 250 -21.36 8.37 4.02
C TYR A 250 -21.77 7.85 2.65
N ILE A 251 -21.80 6.52 2.46
CA ILE A 251 -22.23 5.90 1.20
C ILE A 251 -23.71 6.10 0.88
N TRP A 252 -24.49 6.58 1.85
CA TRP A 252 -25.92 6.88 1.68
C TRP A 252 -26.19 8.39 1.48
N LYS A 253 -25.17 9.20 1.41
CA LYS A 253 -25.26 10.65 1.23
C LYS A 253 -24.84 11.05 -0.18
#